data_5e90ce20b028ea9b34c4749fd915f758
#
_entry.id   5e90ce20b028ea9b34c4749fd915f758
#
_cell.length_a   1.000
_cell.length_b   1.000
_cell.length_c   1.000
_cell.angle_alpha   90.00
_cell.angle_beta   90.00
_cell.angle_gamma   90.00
#
_symmetry.space_group_name_H-M   'P 1'
#
loop_
_entity.id
_entity.type
_entity.pdbx_description
1 polymer ?
#
loop_
_entity_poly.entity_id
_entity_poly.type
_entity_poly.pdbx_seq_one_letter_code
_entity_poly.pdbx_strand_id
1 'polypeptide(L)'
;MDSLGPPPRFDGTGFQRWKILMQSHLQAKGLNVWRVTSEGTKSNNQQERQYDAIAKCAILNSLGENVFNRVFACENANVLWKTISENHEGTKDVANEKYHVLIDKINSFKQLDHENAETMYSRLNILVNEINSLDVKKIDDL
;
A
#
# COMPACT_ATOMS: atom_id res chain seq x y z
N MET A 1 10.08 -7.96 23.93
CA MET A 1 10.74 -6.89 23.17
C MET A 1 10.49 -7.09 21.69
N ASP A 2 10.04 -6.05 21.02
CA ASP A 2 9.74 -6.13 19.59
C ASP A 2 11.04 -6.04 18.79
N SER A 3 11.39 -7.13 18.07
CA SER A 3 12.61 -7.20 17.27
C SER A 3 12.45 -6.56 15.88
N LEU A 4 11.26 -6.12 15.53
CA LEU A 4 10.97 -5.58 14.19
C LEU A 4 11.46 -4.15 13.99
N GLY A 5 11.71 -3.44 15.06
CA GLY A 5 12.03 -2.02 15.00
C GLY A 5 10.82 -1.16 14.65
N PRO A 6 11.02 0.10 14.30
CA PRO A 6 9.93 1.01 14.00
C PRO A 6 9.25 0.65 12.67
N PRO A 7 7.96 1.03 12.49
CA PRO A 7 7.29 0.83 11.22
C PRO A 7 7.90 1.69 10.11
N PRO A 8 7.74 1.29 8.84
CA PRO A 8 8.21 2.09 7.72
C PRO A 8 7.50 3.44 7.70
N ARG A 9 8.26 4.50 7.41
CA ARG A 9 7.73 5.86 7.48
C ARG A 9 7.07 6.29 6.18
N PHE A 10 5.97 7.03 6.30
CA PHE A 10 5.22 7.55 5.16
C PHE A 10 4.93 9.04 5.32
N ASP A 11 5.45 9.85 4.41
CA ASP A 11 5.30 11.30 4.42
C ASP A 11 4.32 11.83 3.35
N GLY A 12 3.64 10.93 2.66
CA GLY A 12 2.74 11.28 1.56
C GLY A 12 3.30 10.98 0.17
N THR A 13 4.60 10.64 0.08
CA THR A 13 5.24 10.25 -1.17
C THR A 13 5.66 8.78 -1.10
N GLY A 14 5.78 8.15 -2.26
CA GLY A 14 6.18 6.75 -2.32
C GLY A 14 5.18 5.80 -1.71
N PHE A 15 3.89 6.04 -1.94
CA PHE A 15 2.82 5.25 -1.31
C PHE A 15 2.94 3.76 -1.62
N GLN A 16 3.24 3.38 -2.86
CA GLN A 16 3.29 1.97 -3.25
C GLN A 16 4.38 1.22 -2.47
N ARG A 17 5.54 1.84 -2.33
CA ARG A 17 6.62 1.26 -1.55
C ARG A 17 6.22 1.13 -0.08
N TRP A 18 5.67 2.19 0.49
CA TRP A 18 5.23 2.17 1.88
C TRP A 18 4.16 1.10 2.13
N LYS A 19 3.21 0.98 1.21
CA LYS A 19 2.13 0.00 1.32
C LYS A 19 2.68 -1.43 1.44
N ILE A 20 3.64 -1.76 0.60
CA ILE A 20 4.27 -3.09 0.61
C ILE A 20 5.03 -3.31 1.92
N LEU A 21 5.82 -2.32 2.33
CA LEU A 21 6.62 -2.43 3.55
C LEU A 21 5.75 -2.49 4.80
N MET A 22 4.68 -1.70 4.84
CA MET A 22 3.78 -1.69 6.00
C MET A 22 2.98 -2.99 6.09
N GLN A 23 2.51 -3.52 4.97
CA GLN A 23 1.85 -4.83 4.98
C GLN A 23 2.78 -5.90 5.54
N SER A 24 4.02 -5.93 5.07
CA SER A 24 5.03 -6.87 5.56
C SER A 24 5.29 -6.69 7.05
N HIS A 25 5.38 -5.44 7.51
CA HIS A 25 5.58 -5.13 8.92
C HIS A 25 4.42 -5.64 9.79
N LEU A 26 3.18 -5.42 9.34
CA LEU A 26 2.00 -5.89 10.08
C LEU A 26 1.89 -7.41 10.08
N GLN A 27 2.22 -8.06 8.97
CA GLN A 27 2.25 -9.53 8.91
C GLN A 27 3.30 -10.11 9.87
N ALA A 28 4.44 -9.44 9.98
CA ALA A 28 5.49 -9.86 10.91
C ALA A 28 5.08 -9.70 12.37
N LYS A 29 4.22 -8.72 12.68
CA LYS A 29 3.65 -8.58 14.02
C LYS A 29 2.63 -9.68 14.34
N GLY A 30 2.00 -10.22 13.32
CA GLY A 30 1.04 -11.31 13.44
C GLY A 30 0.10 -11.34 12.25
N LEU A 31 -0.22 -12.54 11.77
CA LEU A 31 -1.12 -12.67 10.61
C LEU A 31 -2.51 -12.12 10.92
N ASN A 32 -2.96 -12.23 12.17
CA ASN A 32 -4.23 -11.65 12.57
C ASN A 32 -4.20 -10.12 12.63
N VAL A 33 -3.05 -9.54 12.90
CA VAL A 33 -2.87 -8.08 12.88
C VAL A 33 -3.07 -7.58 11.45
N TRP A 34 -2.48 -8.24 10.47
CA TRP A 34 -2.71 -7.89 9.06
C TRP A 34 -4.14 -8.18 8.63
N ARG A 35 -4.72 -9.31 9.04
CA ARG A 35 -6.10 -9.67 8.69
C ARG A 35 -7.10 -8.59 9.12
N VAL A 36 -7.01 -8.09 10.37
CA VAL A 36 -7.94 -7.06 10.83
C VAL A 36 -7.72 -5.74 10.08
N THR A 37 -6.52 -5.49 9.59
CA THR A 37 -6.23 -4.30 8.79
C THR A 37 -6.86 -4.41 7.41
N SER A 38 -6.71 -5.54 6.74
CA SER A 38 -7.21 -5.73 5.38
C SER A 38 -8.70 -6.04 5.32
N GLU A 39 -9.24 -6.76 6.30
CA GLU A 39 -10.61 -7.26 6.27
C GLU A 39 -11.53 -6.68 7.35
N GLY A 40 -10.95 -6.07 8.38
CA GLY A 40 -11.70 -5.64 9.55
C GLY A 40 -11.80 -6.71 10.61
N THR A 41 -12.30 -6.33 11.79
CA THR A 41 -12.48 -7.28 12.89
C THR A 41 -13.70 -8.16 12.64
N LYS A 42 -13.61 -9.42 13.08
CA LYS A 42 -14.73 -10.38 12.94
C LYS A 42 -15.75 -10.25 14.05
N SER A 43 -15.34 -9.72 15.18
CA SER A 43 -16.20 -9.55 16.35
C SER A 43 -15.66 -8.42 17.20
N ASN A 44 -16.40 -8.08 18.27
CA ASN A 44 -15.95 -7.03 19.19
C ASN A 44 -15.33 -7.64 20.46
N ASN A 45 -14.78 -8.86 20.38
CA ASN A 45 -14.12 -9.46 21.52
C ASN A 45 -12.76 -8.81 21.78
N GLN A 46 -12.20 -9.08 22.95
CA GLN A 46 -10.97 -8.47 23.41
C GLN A 46 -9.79 -8.77 22.47
N GLN A 47 -9.72 -9.99 21.97
CA GLN A 47 -8.61 -10.40 21.10
C GLN A 47 -8.62 -9.66 19.77
N GLU A 48 -9.79 -9.54 19.15
CA GLU A 48 -9.93 -8.80 17.89
C GLU A 48 -9.62 -7.32 18.08
N ARG A 49 -10.09 -6.75 19.18
CA ARG A 49 -9.78 -5.33 19.50
C ARG A 49 -8.28 -5.13 19.72
N GLN A 50 -7.60 -6.12 20.29
CA GLN A 50 -6.16 -6.03 20.51
C GLN A 50 -5.39 -6.06 19.18
N TYR A 51 -5.77 -6.95 18.26
CA TYR A 51 -5.17 -6.97 16.93
C TYR A 51 -5.35 -5.63 16.22
N ASP A 52 -6.55 -5.09 16.30
CA ASP A 52 -6.87 -3.80 15.71
C ASP A 52 -6.02 -2.68 16.32
N ALA A 53 -5.87 -2.66 17.64
CA ALA A 53 -5.07 -1.65 18.33
C ALA A 53 -3.60 -1.72 17.93
N ILE A 54 -3.06 -2.94 17.79
CA ILE A 54 -1.67 -3.12 17.36
C ILE A 54 -1.48 -2.55 15.95
N ALA A 55 -2.38 -2.90 15.03
CA ALA A 55 -2.32 -2.45 13.66
C ALA A 55 -2.47 -0.93 13.57
N LYS A 56 -3.48 -0.39 14.24
CA LYS A 56 -3.74 1.05 14.25
C LYS A 56 -2.55 1.84 14.79
N CYS A 57 -1.97 1.37 15.89
CA CYS A 57 -0.81 2.00 16.49
C CYS A 57 0.38 2.03 15.51
N ALA A 58 0.67 0.90 14.87
CA ALA A 58 1.78 0.82 13.93
C ALA A 58 1.58 1.77 12.74
N ILE A 59 0.37 1.80 12.18
CA ILE A 59 0.07 2.65 11.03
C ILE A 59 0.18 4.13 11.43
N LEU A 60 -0.47 4.53 12.52
CA LEU A 60 -0.44 5.94 12.94
C LEU A 60 0.97 6.42 13.23
N ASN A 61 1.79 5.58 13.85
CA ASN A 61 3.18 5.95 14.17
C ASN A 61 4.08 6.01 12.94
N SER A 62 3.65 5.45 11.81
CA SER A 62 4.40 5.51 10.56
C SER A 62 4.20 6.82 9.81
N LEU A 63 3.15 7.58 10.13
CA LEU A 63 2.70 8.70 9.32
C LEU A 63 3.42 9.99 9.67
N GLY A 64 3.80 10.75 8.64
CA GLY A 64 4.23 12.13 8.82
C GLY A 64 3.04 13.00 9.19
N GLU A 65 3.33 14.21 9.65
CA GLU A 65 2.31 15.11 10.21
C GLU A 65 1.15 15.39 9.25
N ASN A 66 1.45 15.65 7.99
CA ASN A 66 0.40 15.98 7.01
C ASN A 66 -0.56 14.83 6.78
N VAL A 67 -0.04 13.61 6.65
CA VAL A 67 -0.86 12.42 6.45
C VAL A 67 -1.64 12.10 7.73
N PHE A 68 -0.96 12.15 8.87
CA PHE A 68 -1.57 11.90 10.17
C PHE A 68 -2.78 12.80 10.40
N ASN A 69 -2.65 14.09 10.13
CA ASN A 69 -3.71 15.06 10.37
C ASN A 69 -4.97 14.79 9.53
N ARG A 70 -4.84 14.07 8.44
CA ARG A 70 -5.98 13.74 7.58
C ARG A 70 -6.73 12.49 8.02
N VAL A 71 -6.10 11.63 8.81
CA VAL A 71 -6.64 10.28 9.06
C VAL A 71 -6.70 9.88 10.52
N PHE A 72 -6.19 10.70 11.45
CA PHE A 72 -6.08 10.29 12.85
C PHE A 72 -7.42 9.96 13.51
N ALA A 73 -8.51 10.50 13.00
CA ALA A 73 -9.85 10.27 13.54
C ALA A 73 -10.50 8.97 13.03
N CYS A 74 -9.84 8.22 12.16
CA CYS A 74 -10.36 6.95 11.69
C CYS A 74 -10.54 5.98 12.86
N GLU A 75 -11.68 5.30 12.88
CA GLU A 75 -12.14 4.54 14.03
C GLU A 75 -11.30 3.29 14.30
N ASN A 76 -10.88 2.59 13.24
CA ASN A 76 -10.15 1.34 13.36
C ASN A 76 -9.11 1.19 12.25
N ALA A 77 -8.28 0.14 12.36
CA ALA A 77 -7.19 -0.08 11.42
C ALA A 77 -7.67 -0.31 9.99
N ASN A 78 -8.78 -1.00 9.82
CA ASN A 78 -9.33 -1.26 8.48
C ASN A 78 -9.76 0.01 7.78
N VAL A 79 -10.51 0.87 8.48
CA VAL A 79 -10.93 2.18 7.94
C VAL A 79 -9.71 3.04 7.67
N LEU A 80 -8.75 3.07 8.60
CA LEU A 80 -7.52 3.83 8.45
C LEU A 80 -6.74 3.40 7.21
N TRP A 81 -6.55 2.10 7.03
CA TRP A 81 -5.84 1.54 5.87
C TRP A 81 -6.53 1.91 4.56
N LYS A 82 -7.86 1.73 4.50
CA LYS A 82 -8.63 2.07 3.32
C LYS A 82 -8.58 3.56 3.00
N THR A 83 -8.68 4.40 4.03
CA THR A 83 -8.66 5.86 3.84
C THR A 83 -7.32 6.31 3.28
N ILE A 84 -6.21 5.82 3.84
CA ILE A 84 -4.88 6.15 3.33
C ILE A 84 -4.73 5.67 1.89
N SER A 85 -5.18 4.44 1.61
CA SER A 85 -5.08 3.86 0.26
C SER A 85 -5.88 4.68 -0.75
N GLU A 86 -7.11 5.05 -0.41
CA GLU A 86 -7.95 5.85 -1.31
C GLU A 86 -7.36 7.24 -1.56
N ASN A 87 -6.79 7.86 -0.53
CA ASN A 87 -6.19 9.19 -0.67
C ASN A 87 -4.96 9.19 -1.57
N HIS A 88 -4.25 8.07 -1.68
CA HIS A 88 -2.98 8.02 -2.40
C HIS A 88 -2.99 7.15 -3.66
N GLU A 89 -3.87 6.15 -3.74
CA GLU A 89 -4.09 5.37 -4.96
C GLU A 89 -5.24 5.96 -5.78
N GLY A 90 -6.15 6.64 -5.10
CA GLY A 90 -7.35 7.16 -5.72
C GLY A 90 -8.51 6.17 -5.71
N THR A 91 -9.55 6.56 -6.40
CA THR A 91 -10.75 5.74 -6.55
C THR A 91 -10.53 4.66 -7.59
N LYS A 92 -11.57 3.82 -7.80
CA LYS A 92 -11.57 2.80 -8.85
C LYS A 92 -11.28 3.40 -10.24
N ASP A 93 -11.86 4.55 -10.54
CA ASP A 93 -11.65 5.21 -11.83
C ASP A 93 -10.19 5.63 -12.02
N VAL A 94 -9.56 6.16 -10.96
CA VAL A 94 -8.16 6.56 -11.00
C VAL A 94 -7.27 5.33 -11.16
N ALA A 95 -7.60 4.23 -10.46
CA ALA A 95 -6.84 2.98 -10.58
C ALA A 95 -6.92 2.40 -12.00
N ASN A 96 -8.10 2.43 -12.62
CA ASN A 96 -8.28 2.00 -14.01
C ASN A 96 -7.45 2.86 -14.97
N GLU A 97 -7.47 4.18 -14.79
CA GLU A 97 -6.70 5.07 -15.62
C GLU A 97 -5.20 4.80 -15.50
N LYS A 98 -4.70 4.62 -14.28
CA LYS A 98 -3.29 4.27 -14.07
C LYS A 98 -2.93 2.95 -14.74
N TYR A 99 -3.80 1.96 -14.63
CA TYR A 99 -3.58 0.65 -15.25
C TYR A 99 -3.45 0.79 -16.76
N HIS A 100 -4.37 1.50 -17.40
CA HIS A 100 -4.34 1.69 -18.86
C HIS A 100 -3.10 2.44 -19.32
N VAL A 101 -2.68 3.47 -18.58
CA VAL A 101 -1.46 4.21 -18.89
C VAL A 101 -0.23 3.30 -18.82
N LEU A 102 -0.16 2.46 -17.79
CA LEU A 102 0.96 1.53 -17.61
C LEU A 102 0.98 0.45 -18.69
N ILE A 103 -0.19 -0.08 -19.07
CA ILE A 103 -0.29 -1.05 -20.16
C ILE A 103 0.17 -0.43 -21.48
N ASP A 104 -0.24 0.82 -21.76
CA ASP A 104 0.21 1.52 -22.97
C ASP A 104 1.73 1.69 -22.99
N LYS A 105 2.33 2.02 -21.83
CA LYS A 105 3.79 2.16 -21.73
C LYS A 105 4.48 0.83 -22.00
N ILE A 106 3.93 -0.29 -21.52
CA ILE A 106 4.50 -1.61 -21.77
C ILE A 106 4.35 -1.99 -23.24
N ASN A 107 3.17 -1.76 -23.83
CA ASN A 107 2.92 -2.10 -25.24
C ASN A 107 3.79 -1.29 -26.20
N SER A 108 4.17 -0.07 -25.83
CA SER A 108 5.07 0.77 -26.64
C SER A 108 6.51 0.67 -26.19
N PHE A 109 6.82 -0.21 -25.25
CA PHE A 109 8.16 -0.31 -24.67
C PHE A 109 9.18 -0.77 -25.72
N LYS A 110 10.29 -0.08 -25.78
CA LYS A 110 11.40 -0.42 -26.65
C LYS A 110 12.70 0.11 -26.07
N GLN A 111 13.81 -0.43 -26.55
CA GLN A 111 15.13 0.07 -26.15
C GLN A 111 15.32 1.50 -26.67
N LEU A 112 15.77 2.39 -25.79
CA LEU A 112 16.07 3.77 -26.15
C LEU A 112 17.45 3.86 -26.78
N ASP A 113 17.68 4.94 -27.57
CA ASP A 113 18.99 5.22 -28.11
C ASP A 113 19.98 5.37 -26.97
N HIS A 114 21.17 4.81 -27.11
CA HIS A 114 22.23 4.82 -26.10
C HIS A 114 21.91 4.05 -24.82
N GLU A 115 20.82 3.30 -24.80
CA GLU A 115 20.45 2.48 -23.65
C GLU A 115 21.03 1.08 -23.82
N ASN A 116 21.66 0.53 -22.77
CA ASN A 116 22.10 -0.86 -22.80
C ASN A 116 20.96 -1.78 -22.33
N ALA A 117 21.15 -3.08 -22.52
CA ALA A 117 20.13 -4.07 -22.18
C ALA A 117 19.79 -4.09 -20.69
N GLU A 118 20.79 -3.86 -19.83
CA GLU A 118 20.59 -3.84 -18.37
C GLU A 118 19.68 -2.69 -17.95
N THR A 119 19.93 -1.49 -18.47
CA THR A 119 19.11 -0.32 -18.18
C THR A 119 17.69 -0.50 -18.71
N MET A 120 17.56 -1.04 -19.93
CA MET A 120 16.25 -1.34 -20.51
C MET A 120 15.48 -2.31 -19.65
N TYR A 121 16.12 -3.37 -19.19
CA TYR A 121 15.50 -4.39 -18.33
C TYR A 121 15.03 -3.78 -17.01
N SER A 122 15.84 -2.91 -16.41
CA SER A 122 15.48 -2.21 -15.17
C SER A 122 14.23 -1.33 -15.36
N ARG A 123 14.14 -0.61 -16.47
CA ARG A 123 12.95 0.21 -16.79
C ARG A 123 11.70 -0.66 -16.93
N LEU A 124 11.82 -1.78 -17.62
CA LEU A 124 10.70 -2.70 -17.79
C LEU A 124 10.23 -3.24 -16.43
N ASN A 125 11.17 -3.63 -15.57
CA ASN A 125 10.82 -4.14 -14.25
C ASN A 125 10.09 -3.10 -13.40
N ILE A 126 10.46 -1.83 -13.51
CA ILE A 126 9.75 -0.76 -12.80
C ILE A 126 8.27 -0.71 -13.25
N LEU A 127 8.03 -0.77 -14.55
CA LEU A 127 6.66 -0.76 -15.09
C LEU A 127 5.85 -1.96 -14.63
N VAL A 128 6.45 -3.15 -14.68
CA VAL A 128 5.79 -4.38 -14.25
C VAL A 128 5.44 -4.31 -12.76
N ASN A 129 6.37 -3.83 -11.94
CA ASN A 129 6.12 -3.69 -10.50
C ASN A 129 5.03 -2.67 -10.21
N GLU A 130 4.97 -1.57 -10.94
CA GLU A 130 3.91 -0.59 -10.78
C GLU A 130 2.53 -1.20 -11.08
N ILE A 131 2.42 -1.99 -12.15
CA ILE A 131 1.16 -2.66 -12.46
C ILE A 131 0.77 -3.66 -11.39
N ASN A 132 1.73 -4.46 -10.92
CA ASN A 132 1.47 -5.47 -9.91
C ASN A 132 1.09 -4.85 -8.55
N SER A 133 1.45 -3.59 -8.32
CA SER A 133 1.11 -2.90 -7.08
C SER A 133 -0.30 -2.32 -7.08
N LEU A 134 -0.98 -2.26 -8.22
CA LEU A 134 -2.35 -1.76 -8.28
C LEU A 134 -3.32 -2.76 -7.65
N ASP A 135 -4.36 -2.24 -7.01
CA ASP A 135 -5.40 -3.07 -6.42
C ASP A 135 -6.30 -3.61 -7.53
N VAL A 136 -6.17 -4.91 -7.83
CA VAL A 136 -6.90 -5.54 -8.93
C VAL A 136 -8.42 -5.47 -8.74
N LYS A 137 -8.89 -5.34 -7.50
CA LYS A 137 -10.33 -5.21 -7.23
C LYS A 137 -10.90 -3.89 -7.72
N LYS A 138 -10.04 -2.90 -7.96
CA LYS A 138 -10.43 -1.58 -8.45
C LYS A 138 -10.31 -1.47 -9.97
N ILE A 139 -9.87 -2.51 -10.66
CA ILE A 139 -9.64 -2.47 -12.10
C ILE A 139 -10.72 -3.30 -12.81
N ASP A 140 -11.49 -2.64 -13.68
CA ASP A 140 -12.64 -3.26 -14.32
C ASP A 140 -12.31 -4.25 -15.43
N ASP A 141 -11.17 -4.09 -16.07
CA ASP A 141 -10.81 -4.80 -17.30
C ASP A 141 -9.90 -6.02 -17.09
N LEU A 142 -9.84 -6.52 -15.88
CA LEU A 142 -9.03 -7.71 -15.60
C LEU A 142 -9.82 -8.99 -15.73
#